data_f0044ae966b0059e7bb4d28f2373859f
#
_entry.id   f0044ae966b0059e7bb4d28f2373859f
#
_cell.length_a   1.000
_cell.length_b   1.000
_cell.length_c   1.000
_cell.angle_alpha   90.00
_cell.angle_beta   90.00
_cell.angle_gamma   90.00
#
_symmetry.space_group_name_H-M   'P 1'
#
loop_
_entity.id
_entity.type
_entity.pdbx_description
1 polymer ?
#
loop_
_entity_poly.entity_id
_entity_poly.type
_entity_poly.pdbx_seq_one_letter_code
_entity_poly.pdbx_strand_id
1 'polypeptide(L)'
;MKKLIVALVVIVAAVFWWQRTPLTDSNPYVFAVVDEEGKPTDMKYTVPDDKDILTQENSEQILYGKRLLNETKRLLPDNVGAAMNCNSCHLYQGKLEYGDPYINTYNAFPQFNSRAERVVTIEERINGCFQRSMNGVPLAEESAEMKA
;
A
#
# COMPACT_ATOMS: atom_id res chain seq x y z
N MET A 1 -51.13 -19.41 -2.35
CA MET A 1 -50.58 -18.57 -1.29
C MET A 1 -49.47 -19.28 -0.49
N LYS A 2 -49.69 -20.48 0.08
CA LYS A 2 -48.63 -21.18 0.88
C LYS A 2 -47.31 -21.40 0.13
N LYS A 3 -47.30 -21.77 -1.15
CA LYS A 3 -46.08 -21.98 -1.95
C LYS A 3 -45.29 -20.67 -2.18
N LEU A 4 -45.99 -19.54 -2.31
CA LEU A 4 -45.37 -18.22 -2.50
C LEU A 4 -44.66 -17.75 -1.21
N ILE A 5 -45.30 -17.98 -0.07
CA ILE A 5 -44.75 -17.65 1.25
C ILE A 5 -43.48 -18.46 1.54
N VAL A 6 -43.48 -19.76 1.24
CA VAL A 6 -42.34 -20.64 1.41
C VAL A 6 -41.17 -20.19 0.51
N ALA A 7 -41.42 -19.83 -0.75
CA ALA A 7 -40.40 -19.32 -1.66
C ALA A 7 -39.81 -18.01 -1.15
N LEU A 8 -40.62 -17.08 -0.63
CA LEU A 8 -40.16 -15.81 -0.07
C LEU A 8 -39.30 -16.02 1.16
N VAL A 9 -39.67 -16.92 2.06
CA VAL A 9 -38.89 -17.24 3.27
C VAL A 9 -37.55 -17.86 2.90
N VAL A 10 -37.49 -18.75 1.90
CA VAL A 10 -36.24 -19.35 1.43
C VAL A 10 -35.29 -18.28 0.83
N ILE A 11 -35.83 -17.35 0.01
CA ILE A 11 -35.04 -16.26 -0.58
C ILE A 11 -34.51 -15.33 0.51
N VAL A 12 -35.34 -14.93 1.45
CA VAL A 12 -34.92 -14.07 2.57
C VAL A 12 -33.85 -14.76 3.42
N ALA A 13 -34.03 -16.04 3.71
CA ALA A 13 -33.02 -16.82 4.44
C ALA A 13 -31.70 -16.95 3.68
N ALA A 14 -31.74 -17.16 2.35
CA ALA A 14 -30.55 -17.24 1.51
C ALA A 14 -29.82 -15.90 1.42
N VAL A 15 -30.55 -14.77 1.27
CA VAL A 15 -29.97 -13.43 1.27
C VAL A 15 -29.36 -13.09 2.63
N PHE A 16 -30.04 -13.46 3.71
CA PHE A 16 -29.55 -13.24 5.08
C PHE A 16 -28.33 -14.11 5.41
N TRP A 17 -28.28 -15.32 4.87
CA TRP A 17 -27.11 -16.20 4.99
C TRP A 17 -25.93 -15.70 4.16
N TRP A 18 -26.18 -15.23 2.93
CA TRP A 18 -25.17 -14.57 2.08
C TRP A 18 -24.56 -13.33 2.75
N GLN A 19 -25.40 -12.50 3.37
CA GLN A 19 -24.91 -11.30 4.08
C GLN A 19 -24.14 -11.63 5.38
N ARG A 20 -24.32 -12.84 5.92
CA ARG A 20 -23.64 -13.35 7.10
C ARG A 20 -22.47 -14.27 6.81
N THR A 21 -22.26 -14.70 5.57
CA THR A 21 -20.98 -15.32 5.24
C THR A 21 -19.93 -14.25 5.47
N PRO A 22 -19.03 -14.40 6.45
CA PRO A 22 -17.93 -13.47 6.58
C PRO A 22 -17.23 -13.46 5.23
N LEU A 23 -17.10 -12.28 4.63
CA LEU A 23 -16.09 -12.03 3.61
C LEU A 23 -14.85 -12.70 4.20
N THR A 24 -14.36 -13.72 3.51
CA THR A 24 -13.23 -14.55 3.94
C THR A 24 -12.25 -13.68 4.71
N ASP A 25 -11.89 -14.13 5.90
CA ASP A 25 -11.09 -13.43 6.90
C ASP A 25 -9.64 -13.23 6.40
N SER A 26 -9.52 -12.66 5.20
CA SER A 26 -8.26 -12.23 4.64
C SER A 26 -7.96 -10.86 5.24
N ASN A 27 -7.22 -10.88 6.35
CA ASN A 27 -6.60 -9.66 6.84
C ASN A 27 -5.81 -9.06 5.66
N PRO A 28 -6.19 -7.90 5.12
CA PRO A 28 -5.54 -7.31 3.96
C PRO A 28 -4.08 -6.91 4.23
N TYR A 29 -3.65 -6.99 5.46
CA TYR A 29 -2.29 -6.71 5.92
C TYR A 29 -1.46 -7.98 6.18
N VAL A 30 -1.93 -9.14 5.74
CA VAL A 30 -1.18 -10.40 5.82
C VAL A 30 -0.79 -10.83 4.42
N PHE A 31 0.50 -10.95 4.18
CA PHE A 31 1.07 -11.34 2.89
C PHE A 31 1.59 -12.78 2.95
N ALA A 32 1.33 -13.54 1.90
CA ALA A 32 1.96 -14.85 1.74
C ALA A 32 3.46 -14.67 1.49
N VAL A 33 4.27 -15.44 2.20
CA VAL A 33 5.71 -15.51 1.92
C VAL A 33 5.92 -16.60 0.87
N VAL A 34 6.62 -16.27 -0.20
CA VAL A 34 6.98 -17.21 -1.26
C VAL A 34 8.44 -17.65 -1.13
N ASP A 35 8.76 -18.86 -1.58
CA ASP A 35 10.12 -19.36 -1.67
C ASP A 35 10.87 -18.77 -2.90
N GLU A 36 12.10 -19.21 -3.13
CA GLU A 36 12.93 -18.73 -4.25
C GLU A 36 12.33 -19.08 -5.61
N GLU A 37 11.51 -20.12 -5.70
CA GLU A 37 10.79 -20.53 -6.91
C GLU A 37 9.43 -19.83 -7.07
N GLY A 38 9.05 -18.94 -6.12
CA GLY A 38 7.79 -18.20 -6.16
C GLY A 38 6.56 -18.98 -5.67
N LYS A 39 6.76 -20.13 -4.98
CA LYS A 39 5.66 -20.90 -4.41
C LYS A 39 5.29 -20.40 -3.01
N PRO A 40 4.01 -20.32 -2.68
CA PRO A 40 3.58 -19.96 -1.33
C PRO A 40 4.15 -20.92 -0.29
N THR A 41 4.70 -20.38 0.78
CA THR A 41 5.11 -21.11 1.99
C THR A 41 3.99 -21.09 3.04
N ASP A 42 4.16 -21.85 4.12
CA ASP A 42 3.27 -21.76 5.30
C ASP A 42 3.51 -20.50 6.14
N MET A 43 4.58 -19.77 5.85
CA MET A 43 4.89 -18.51 6.52
C MET A 43 4.01 -17.38 6.01
N LYS A 44 3.64 -16.49 6.92
CA LYS A 44 2.88 -15.26 6.60
C LYS A 44 3.59 -14.06 7.20
N TYR A 45 3.67 -12.99 6.41
CA TYR A 45 4.13 -11.70 6.90
C TYR A 45 2.92 -10.84 7.26
N THR A 46 2.83 -10.44 8.53
CA THR A 46 1.82 -9.48 8.98
C THR A 46 2.44 -8.10 9.05
N VAL A 47 1.83 -7.12 8.41
CA VAL A 47 2.28 -5.72 8.46
C VAL A 47 2.19 -5.24 9.91
N PRO A 48 3.27 -4.63 10.45
CA PRO A 48 3.26 -4.07 11.81
C PRO A 48 2.16 -3.03 12.02
N ASP A 49 1.63 -2.96 13.22
CA ASP A 49 0.67 -1.94 13.63
C ASP A 49 1.37 -0.58 13.83
N ASP A 50 0.60 0.49 13.69
CA ASP A 50 1.10 1.85 13.94
C ASP A 50 1.66 2.04 15.36
N LYS A 51 1.13 1.32 16.33
CA LYS A 51 1.69 1.31 17.71
C LYS A 51 3.11 0.78 17.78
N ASP A 52 3.50 -0.10 16.86
CA ASP A 52 4.85 -0.67 16.81
C ASP A 52 5.86 0.39 16.33
N ILE A 53 5.41 1.38 15.55
CA ILE A 53 6.23 2.54 15.13
C ILE A 53 6.66 3.35 16.34
N LEU A 54 5.77 3.55 17.31
CA LEU A 54 6.04 4.37 18.49
C LEU A 54 7.17 3.81 19.38
N THR A 55 7.49 2.54 19.21
CA THR A 55 8.60 1.88 19.95
C THR A 55 9.95 2.02 19.24
N GLN A 56 9.97 2.56 18.01
CA GLN A 56 11.20 2.71 17.24
C GLN A 56 11.95 3.99 17.61
N GLU A 57 13.27 3.94 17.59
CA GLU A 57 14.13 5.09 17.86
C GLU A 57 13.89 6.26 16.91
N ASN A 58 13.56 5.95 15.63
CA ASN A 58 13.27 6.92 14.57
C ASN A 58 11.77 7.11 14.31
N SER A 59 10.93 6.89 15.33
CA SER A 59 9.46 6.93 15.20
C SER A 59 8.93 8.23 14.61
N GLU A 60 9.48 9.39 14.98
CA GLU A 60 9.05 10.69 14.43
C GLU A 60 9.29 10.78 12.93
N GLN A 61 10.43 10.30 12.44
CA GLN A 61 10.75 10.28 11.01
C GLN A 61 9.80 9.35 10.24
N ILE A 62 9.55 8.15 10.77
CA ILE A 62 8.62 7.17 10.17
C ILE A 62 7.20 7.76 10.11
N LEU A 63 6.74 8.40 11.19
CA LEU A 63 5.43 9.05 11.22
C LEU A 63 5.34 10.23 10.26
N TYR A 64 6.42 10.97 10.08
CA TYR A 64 6.49 12.03 9.08
C TYR A 64 6.37 11.47 7.66
N GLY A 65 7.12 10.41 7.33
CA GLY A 65 7.00 9.69 6.06
C GLY A 65 5.58 9.18 5.81
N LYS A 66 4.95 8.60 6.82
CA LYS A 66 3.56 8.18 6.75
C LYS A 66 2.61 9.35 6.44
N ARG A 67 2.84 10.52 7.02
CA ARG A 67 2.07 11.73 6.69
C ARG A 67 2.32 12.18 5.27
N LEU A 68 3.55 12.14 4.79
CA LEU A 68 3.89 12.47 3.40
C LEU A 68 3.12 11.61 2.41
N LEU A 69 2.96 10.30 2.67
CA LEU A 69 2.19 9.39 1.81
C LEU A 69 0.72 9.80 1.69
N ASN A 70 0.11 10.26 2.78
CA ASN A 70 -1.32 10.63 2.83
C ASN A 70 -1.60 12.06 2.37
N GLU A 71 -0.65 12.97 2.58
CA GLU A 71 -0.82 14.41 2.45
C GLU A 71 0.22 15.02 1.50
N THR A 72 0.71 14.23 0.53
CA THR A 72 1.83 14.60 -0.34
C THR A 72 1.62 15.97 -0.99
N LYS A 73 0.45 16.19 -1.62
CA LYS A 73 0.14 17.47 -2.26
C LYS A 73 0.10 18.64 -1.28
N ARG A 74 -0.39 18.41 -0.06
CA ARG A 74 -0.49 19.46 0.95
C ARG A 74 0.86 19.83 1.55
N LEU A 75 1.71 18.83 1.79
CA LEU A 75 3.01 19.01 2.45
C LEU A 75 4.11 19.40 1.45
N LEU A 76 3.96 19.02 0.18
CA LEU A 76 4.91 19.24 -0.91
C LEU A 76 4.22 19.92 -2.10
N PRO A 77 3.61 21.09 -1.92
CA PRO A 77 2.81 21.73 -2.97
C PRO A 77 3.63 22.09 -4.22
N ASP A 78 4.91 22.37 -4.04
CA ASP A 78 5.82 22.74 -5.14
C ASP A 78 6.38 21.51 -5.90
N ASN A 79 6.35 20.33 -5.25
CA ASN A 79 6.85 19.10 -5.85
C ASN A 79 5.76 18.26 -6.52
N VAL A 80 4.49 18.50 -6.22
CA VAL A 80 3.36 17.74 -6.77
C VAL A 80 2.53 18.62 -7.68
N GLY A 81 2.53 18.34 -8.97
CA GLY A 81 1.74 19.10 -9.95
C GLY A 81 0.26 18.67 -9.99
N ALA A 82 -0.02 17.38 -9.85
CA ALA A 82 -1.37 16.83 -9.87
C ALA A 82 -2.06 16.95 -8.49
N ALA A 83 -3.39 16.89 -8.48
CA ALA A 83 -4.19 16.87 -7.23
C ALA A 83 -4.25 15.45 -6.65
N MET A 84 -3.10 14.90 -6.23
CA MET A 84 -2.99 13.54 -5.74
C MET A 84 -1.91 13.39 -4.66
N ASN A 85 -1.96 12.28 -3.96
CA ASN A 85 -1.00 11.86 -2.95
C ASN A 85 -0.40 10.50 -3.34
N CYS A 86 0.69 10.09 -2.72
CA CYS A 86 1.25 8.75 -2.90
C CYS A 86 0.20 7.65 -2.62
N ASN A 87 -0.59 7.85 -1.57
CA ASN A 87 -1.68 6.96 -1.16
C ASN A 87 -2.83 6.85 -2.20
N SER A 88 -2.86 7.71 -3.22
CA SER A 88 -3.84 7.59 -4.32
C SER A 88 -3.59 6.35 -5.21
N CYS A 89 -2.36 5.87 -5.27
CA CYS A 89 -1.95 4.65 -5.97
C CYS A 89 -1.54 3.55 -4.98
N HIS A 90 -0.77 3.90 -3.94
CA HIS A 90 -0.27 2.98 -2.92
C HIS A 90 -1.27 2.85 -1.77
N LEU A 91 -2.33 2.09 -2.01
CA LEU A 91 -3.50 2.04 -1.14
C LEU A 91 -3.14 1.64 0.30
N TYR A 92 -3.84 2.27 1.25
CA TYR A 92 -3.60 2.10 2.70
C TYR A 92 -2.12 2.29 3.08
N GLN A 93 -1.48 3.31 2.47
CA GLN A 93 -0.06 3.62 2.71
C GLN A 93 0.88 2.48 2.29
N GLY A 94 0.56 1.84 1.18
CA GLY A 94 1.33 0.72 0.66
C GLY A 94 1.25 -0.56 1.50
N LYS A 95 0.20 -0.69 2.34
CA LYS A 95 -0.02 -1.88 3.18
C LYS A 95 -1.05 -2.85 2.61
N LEU A 96 -1.80 -2.46 1.58
CA LEU A 96 -2.84 -3.30 1.00
C LEU A 96 -2.25 -4.24 -0.06
N GLU A 97 -2.50 -5.54 0.10
CA GLU A 97 -2.21 -6.53 -0.94
C GLU A 97 -2.94 -6.16 -2.24
N TYR A 98 -2.27 -6.27 -3.39
CA TYR A 98 -2.76 -5.84 -4.72
C TYR A 98 -3.07 -4.33 -4.84
N GLY A 99 -2.76 -3.53 -3.83
CA GLY A 99 -2.89 -2.07 -3.83
C GLY A 99 -1.57 -1.35 -4.01
N ASP A 100 -0.68 -1.88 -4.82
CA ASP A 100 0.69 -1.40 -5.06
C ASP A 100 1.50 -1.28 -3.75
N PRO A 101 1.71 -2.39 -3.00
CA PRO A 101 2.28 -2.37 -1.66
C PRO A 101 3.76 -1.99 -1.64
N TYR A 102 4.19 -1.40 -0.51
CA TYR A 102 5.59 -1.09 -0.23
C TYR A 102 6.33 -2.21 0.53
N ILE A 103 5.67 -3.32 0.79
CA ILE A 103 6.25 -4.42 1.57
C ILE A 103 7.56 -4.88 0.91
N ASN A 104 8.64 -4.85 1.70
CA ASN A 104 10.01 -5.19 1.28
C ASN A 104 10.59 -4.34 0.12
N THR A 105 9.95 -3.24 -0.25
CA THR A 105 10.41 -2.40 -1.38
C THR A 105 11.82 -1.87 -1.15
N TYR A 106 12.14 -1.43 0.07
CA TYR A 106 13.47 -0.90 0.38
C TYR A 106 14.60 -1.91 0.07
N ASN A 107 14.40 -3.16 0.41
CA ASN A 107 15.41 -4.22 0.19
C ASN A 107 15.54 -4.63 -1.29
N ALA A 108 14.60 -4.23 -2.14
CA ALA A 108 14.65 -4.50 -3.58
C ALA A 108 15.53 -3.48 -4.34
N PHE A 109 16.01 -2.43 -3.68
CA PHE A 109 16.85 -1.42 -4.30
C PHE A 109 18.29 -1.47 -3.76
N PRO A 110 19.29 -1.06 -4.58
CA PRO A 110 19.18 -0.61 -5.97
C PRO A 110 18.83 -1.76 -6.92
N GLN A 111 18.04 -1.49 -7.98
CA GLN A 111 17.66 -2.50 -8.96
C GLN A 111 17.75 -1.99 -10.40
N PHE A 112 17.89 -2.92 -11.36
CA PHE A 112 17.86 -2.58 -12.77
C PHE A 112 16.46 -2.13 -13.21
N ASN A 113 16.38 -0.96 -13.82
CA ASN A 113 15.15 -0.42 -14.38
C ASN A 113 15.21 -0.48 -15.90
N SER A 114 14.44 -1.37 -16.51
CA SER A 114 14.44 -1.60 -17.96
C SER A 114 14.03 -0.36 -18.78
N ARG A 115 13.22 0.53 -18.23
CA ARG A 115 12.81 1.76 -18.90
C ARG A 115 13.91 2.85 -18.88
N ALA A 116 14.72 2.86 -17.84
CA ALA A 116 15.87 3.75 -17.71
C ALA A 116 17.16 3.13 -18.23
N GLU A 117 17.15 1.82 -18.57
CA GLU A 117 18.28 1.01 -19.03
C GLU A 117 19.50 1.07 -18.10
N ARG A 118 19.27 1.28 -16.81
CA ARG A 118 20.32 1.34 -15.79
C ARG A 118 19.81 0.90 -14.40
N VAL A 119 20.76 0.71 -13.51
CA VAL A 119 20.46 0.52 -12.08
C VAL A 119 20.01 1.85 -11.51
N VAL A 120 18.92 1.82 -10.71
CA VAL A 120 18.34 2.99 -10.04
C VAL A 120 18.24 2.74 -8.54
N THR A 121 18.37 3.80 -7.75
CA THR A 121 18.15 3.78 -6.30
C THR A 121 16.67 3.93 -5.95
N ILE A 122 16.32 3.78 -4.69
CA ILE A 122 14.94 3.99 -4.23
C ILE A 122 14.55 5.47 -4.34
N GLU A 123 15.47 6.39 -4.06
CA GLU A 123 15.27 7.83 -4.17
C GLU A 123 14.97 8.23 -5.63
N GLU A 124 15.74 7.70 -6.57
CA GLU A 124 15.50 7.91 -8.00
C GLU A 124 14.14 7.33 -8.42
N ARG A 125 13.74 6.19 -7.85
CA ARG A 125 12.43 5.57 -8.11
C ARG A 125 11.29 6.43 -7.58
N ILE A 126 11.43 6.97 -6.36
CA ILE A 126 10.47 7.91 -5.76
C ILE A 126 10.39 9.18 -6.60
N ASN A 127 11.51 9.78 -6.95
CA ASN A 127 11.57 10.98 -7.81
C ASN A 127 10.96 10.73 -9.19
N GLY A 128 11.09 9.53 -9.72
CA GLY A 128 10.40 9.12 -10.94
C GLY A 128 8.86 9.16 -10.81
N CYS A 129 8.31 8.94 -9.61
CA CYS A 129 6.88 9.11 -9.37
C CYS A 129 6.49 10.59 -9.31
N PHE A 130 7.27 11.44 -8.62
CA PHE A 130 7.03 12.89 -8.59
C PHE A 130 6.97 13.46 -10.01
N GLN A 131 7.94 13.14 -10.84
CA GLN A 131 8.06 13.69 -12.20
C GLN A 131 6.98 13.17 -13.15
N ARG A 132 6.71 11.86 -13.14
CA ARG A 132 5.84 11.22 -14.13
C ARG A 132 4.40 11.05 -13.65
N SER A 133 4.21 10.40 -12.49
CA SER A 133 2.86 10.09 -12.02
C SER A 133 2.16 11.29 -11.41
N MET A 134 2.91 12.14 -10.72
CA MET A 134 2.39 13.30 -10.00
C MET A 134 2.58 14.62 -10.79
N ASN A 135 3.15 14.56 -12.01
CA ASN A 135 3.38 15.71 -12.89
C ASN A 135 4.07 16.88 -12.16
N GLY A 136 5.10 16.59 -11.42
CA GLY A 136 5.77 17.52 -10.51
C GLY A 136 7.28 17.57 -10.68
N VAL A 137 7.94 18.00 -9.62
CA VAL A 137 9.38 18.22 -9.54
C VAL A 137 9.99 17.27 -8.50
N PRO A 138 11.17 16.69 -8.76
CA PRO A 138 11.81 15.77 -7.83
C PRO A 138 12.17 16.46 -6.51
N LEU A 139 12.21 15.68 -5.45
CA LEU A 139 12.78 16.06 -4.16
C LEU A 139 14.32 16.04 -4.24
N ALA A 140 14.97 16.88 -3.46
CA ALA A 140 16.39 16.73 -3.22
C ALA A 140 16.65 15.42 -2.43
N GLU A 141 17.63 14.63 -2.87
CA GLU A 141 17.90 13.31 -2.29
C GLU A 141 18.23 13.38 -0.79
N GLU A 142 18.90 14.47 -0.36
CA GLU A 142 19.28 14.69 1.02
C GLU A 142 18.20 15.39 1.88
N SER A 143 17.04 15.69 1.29
CA SER A 143 15.95 16.35 2.03
C SER A 143 15.37 15.47 3.13
N ALA A 144 14.81 16.10 4.16
CA ALA A 144 14.13 15.40 5.25
C ALA A 144 12.92 14.60 4.74
N GLU A 145 12.26 15.13 3.70
CA GLU A 145 11.11 14.52 3.05
C GLU A 145 11.48 13.23 2.30
N MET A 146 12.66 13.20 1.66
CA MET A 146 13.13 12.00 0.98
C MET A 146 13.59 10.94 1.97
N LYS A 147 14.15 11.34 3.11
CA LYS A 147 14.67 10.43 4.13
C LYS A 147 13.58 9.91 5.09
N ALA A 148 12.40 10.47 5.07
CA ALA A 148 11.27 10.09 5.90
C ALA A 148 10.50 8.91 5.32
#